data_f484bef839dfb69e9d96b3ae0596fdd7
#
_entry.id   f484bef839dfb69e9d96b3ae0596fdd7
#
_cell.length_a   1.000
_cell.length_b   1.000
_cell.length_c   1.000
_cell.angle_alpha   90.00
_cell.angle_beta   90.00
_cell.angle_gamma   90.00
#
_symmetry.space_group_name_H-M   'P 1'
#
loop_
_entity.id
_entity.type
_entity.pdbx_description
1 polymer ?
#
loop_
_entity_poly.entity_id
_entity_poly.type
_entity_poly.pdbx_seq_one_letter_code
_entity_poly.pdbx_strand_id
1 'polypeptide(L)'
;MCGFVGFVGGTDNQSEVLTKMMDRIVHRGPDMGGQFIDGRVALGFRRLSILDLTEAGAQPMANEDGSVVIVFNGEIYNFQELRSELEAKGYKFHCGADTESLLHGYEEWGEAVLDRLRGMYAFVIWDKKKNKLFGARDIFGIKPLYYYPMADAGDGAPGVLFGSEIKSFLDYPHFHKAVNKKALRPYMTLQYSATEETFFEGVYKLPPAHYFTVDIPTGKMNIERYWDCDYSAVEKPFEEYVDELDEVVHESVEAHRIADVKVASFLSGGVDSSYIAACLMPDKTFSVGFDYKNFNETNYAKELSDKLGVENVRKMITADEFFGALDDIQYHMDEPQSNLSSVPLWFLAEMARKDVTVVLSGEGADELFGGYAYYEDTVPVRKYKKMVPLPIRRALGNLALHMPYFKGHNFLVKGAEIPEKSFLGQALVWPEREVDGVLKPEYNTGDGAFELAAPIYARVKGQPELVKKQYLDMNMWLPGDILLKADKMCMAHSLELRVPFLDRKVMEFAEHIPDRYRINENGNKQVLRHAANKSLPDEWATRPKVGFPVPIVYWLREQKWYDYVKEYFTAPWASEFFDTDELMHLLDLHFAGKGDFQRKIYTPLVFLVWYKRFFIDEDQSSVQAA
;
A
#
# COMPACT_ATOMS: atom_id res chain seq x y z
N MET A 1 10.44 10.02 6.50
CA MET A 1 10.61 9.12 5.33
C MET A 1 11.32 9.80 4.19
N CYS A 2 11.86 9.01 3.26
CA CYS A 2 12.78 9.51 2.25
C CYS A 2 12.39 8.96 0.86
N GLY A 3 13.18 9.26 -0.13
CA GLY A 3 13.11 8.62 -1.43
C GLY A 3 14.51 8.34 -1.94
N PHE A 4 14.68 7.21 -2.59
CA PHE A 4 15.93 6.88 -3.26
C PHE A 4 15.69 6.41 -4.68
N VAL A 5 16.73 6.50 -5.46
CA VAL A 5 16.80 6.02 -6.84
C VAL A 5 18.23 5.62 -7.12
N GLY A 6 18.42 4.66 -7.99
CA GLY A 6 19.75 4.26 -8.40
C GLY A 6 19.76 3.37 -9.63
N PHE A 7 20.94 3.13 -10.13
CA PHE A 7 21.12 2.25 -11.27
C PHE A 7 22.47 1.53 -11.25
N VAL A 8 22.50 0.40 -11.94
CA VAL A 8 23.72 -0.25 -12.43
C VAL A 8 23.70 -0.14 -13.94
N GLY A 9 24.60 0.64 -14.50
CA GLY A 9 24.64 0.83 -15.95
C GLY A 9 25.70 1.83 -16.39
N GLY A 10 25.94 1.86 -17.71
CA GLY A 10 26.80 2.84 -18.36
C GLY A 10 25.95 3.96 -18.95
N THR A 11 26.17 5.18 -18.50
CA THR A 11 25.61 6.37 -19.15
C THR A 11 26.61 7.51 -19.06
N ASP A 12 26.63 8.35 -20.08
CA ASP A 12 27.38 9.61 -20.02
C ASP A 12 26.76 10.52 -18.94
N ASN A 13 27.60 11.24 -18.20
CA ASN A 13 27.13 12.18 -17.18
C ASN A 13 26.26 11.56 -16.09
N GLN A 14 26.67 10.41 -15.51
CA GLN A 14 25.92 9.68 -14.46
C GLN A 14 25.35 10.61 -13.37
N SER A 15 26.13 11.61 -12.91
CA SER A 15 25.69 12.55 -11.86
C SER A 15 24.53 13.44 -12.33
N GLU A 16 24.53 13.90 -13.59
CA GLU A 16 23.42 14.69 -14.13
C GLU A 16 22.16 13.87 -14.31
N VAL A 17 22.28 12.65 -14.85
CA VAL A 17 21.17 11.71 -14.99
C VAL A 17 20.58 11.40 -13.60
N LEU A 18 21.42 11.07 -12.63
CA LEU A 18 21.00 10.77 -11.27
C LEU A 18 20.30 11.98 -10.61
N THR A 19 20.78 13.21 -10.88
CA THR A 19 20.13 14.44 -10.40
C THR A 19 18.71 14.56 -10.94
N LYS A 20 18.50 14.40 -12.24
CA LYS A 20 17.16 14.46 -12.87
C LYS A 20 16.22 13.39 -12.27
N MET A 21 16.72 12.16 -12.11
CA MET A 21 15.97 11.08 -11.48
C MET A 21 15.58 11.43 -10.02
N MET A 22 16.49 12.02 -9.24
CA MET A 22 16.24 12.48 -7.87
C MET A 22 15.25 13.64 -7.81
N ASP A 23 15.24 14.53 -8.79
CA ASP A 23 14.34 15.69 -8.83
C ASP A 23 12.88 15.26 -9.01
N ARG A 24 12.61 14.12 -9.68
CA ARG A 24 11.27 13.53 -9.78
C ARG A 24 10.67 13.10 -8.43
N ILE A 25 11.51 12.86 -7.44
CA ILE A 25 11.10 12.37 -6.11
C ILE A 25 11.41 13.34 -4.97
N VAL A 26 11.64 14.63 -5.28
CA VAL A 26 11.96 15.65 -4.27
C VAL A 26 10.87 15.80 -3.19
N HIS A 27 9.60 15.60 -3.56
CA HIS A 27 8.47 15.62 -2.63
C HIS A 27 8.57 14.58 -1.52
N ARG A 28 9.27 13.46 -1.72
CA ARG A 28 9.50 12.46 -0.69
C ARG A 28 10.49 12.93 0.37
N GLY A 29 11.46 13.74 -0.02
CA GLY A 29 12.52 14.21 0.87
C GLY A 29 13.07 15.57 0.45
N PRO A 30 12.38 16.66 0.83
CA PRO A 30 12.76 18.01 0.40
C PRO A 30 13.94 18.61 1.17
N ASP A 31 14.34 18.02 2.32
CA ASP A 31 15.28 18.66 3.24
C ASP A 31 16.72 18.56 2.77
N MET A 32 17.13 17.41 2.20
CA MET A 32 18.50 17.18 1.70
C MET A 32 18.50 16.23 0.50
N GLY A 33 19.59 16.28 -0.28
CA GLY A 33 19.86 15.32 -1.36
C GLY A 33 21.32 14.87 -1.33
N GLY A 34 21.58 13.62 -1.71
CA GLY A 34 22.92 13.06 -1.79
C GLY A 34 23.10 12.12 -2.96
N GLN A 35 24.32 12.01 -3.46
CA GLN A 35 24.70 11.12 -4.55
C GLN A 35 25.96 10.34 -4.19
N PHE A 36 26.03 9.10 -4.64
CA PHE A 36 27.24 8.26 -4.62
C PHE A 36 27.39 7.57 -5.96
N ILE A 37 28.58 7.60 -6.53
CA ILE A 37 28.88 6.96 -7.81
C ILE A 37 30.18 6.17 -7.67
N ASP A 38 30.15 4.89 -8.03
CA ASP A 38 31.30 3.98 -8.03
C ASP A 38 31.22 3.07 -9.28
N GLY A 39 31.97 3.46 -10.31
CA GLY A 39 31.95 2.75 -11.60
C GLY A 39 30.57 2.75 -12.24
N ARG A 40 29.96 1.57 -12.35
CA ARG A 40 28.62 1.39 -12.93
C ARG A 40 27.48 1.62 -11.92
N VAL A 41 27.78 1.70 -10.62
CA VAL A 41 26.78 1.85 -9.55
C VAL A 41 26.58 3.33 -9.24
N ALA A 42 25.35 3.78 -9.29
CA ALA A 42 24.95 5.13 -8.90
C ALA A 42 23.77 5.05 -7.92
N LEU A 43 23.90 5.74 -6.79
CA LEU A 43 22.90 5.82 -5.73
C LEU A 43 22.54 7.28 -5.48
N GLY A 44 21.26 7.62 -5.53
CA GLY A 44 20.71 8.94 -5.27
C GLY A 44 19.68 8.91 -4.15
N PHE A 45 19.65 9.95 -3.35
CA PHE A 45 18.80 10.02 -2.16
C PHE A 45 18.17 11.40 -1.96
N ARG A 46 16.93 11.42 -1.51
CA ARG A 46 16.19 12.59 -1.04
C ARG A 46 15.71 12.36 0.38
N ARG A 47 16.12 13.22 1.31
CA ARG A 47 15.87 13.07 2.75
C ARG A 47 14.71 13.92 3.24
N LEU A 48 13.82 13.30 3.99
CA LEU A 48 12.94 13.94 4.96
C LEU A 48 13.50 13.62 6.35
N SER A 49 14.00 14.64 7.05
CA SER A 49 14.70 14.49 8.33
C SER A 49 13.71 14.24 9.47
N ILE A 50 13.76 13.06 10.08
CA ILE A 50 12.87 12.63 11.17
C ILE A 50 13.67 12.18 12.39
N LEU A 51 14.68 11.31 12.21
CA LEU A 51 15.68 10.94 13.21
C LEU A 51 17.03 11.55 12.82
N ASP A 52 17.74 12.08 13.81
CA ASP A 52 19.00 12.82 13.63
C ASP A 52 18.86 13.93 12.58
N LEU A 53 18.36 15.09 12.97
CA LEU A 53 18.10 16.22 12.07
C LEU A 53 19.38 16.86 11.50
N THR A 54 20.56 16.33 11.85
CA THR A 54 21.87 16.85 11.41
C THR A 54 22.30 16.25 10.06
N GLU A 55 23.37 16.81 9.48
CA GLU A 55 23.99 16.27 8.27
C GLU A 55 24.65 14.89 8.49
N ALA A 56 24.94 14.49 9.74
CA ALA A 56 25.52 13.19 10.04
C ALA A 56 24.62 12.01 9.64
N GLY A 57 23.28 12.20 9.66
CA GLY A 57 22.32 11.23 9.15
C GLY A 57 22.05 11.30 7.65
N ALA A 58 22.89 12.01 6.86
CA ALA A 58 22.72 12.10 5.41
C ALA A 58 22.99 10.77 4.71
N GLN A 59 22.35 10.58 3.56
CA GLN A 59 22.52 9.41 2.70
C GLN A 59 22.82 9.85 1.24
N PRO A 60 23.47 9.01 0.41
CA PRO A 60 23.93 7.64 0.69
C PRO A 60 24.93 7.59 1.82
N MET A 61 24.76 6.63 2.75
CA MET A 61 25.63 6.48 3.94
C MET A 61 26.63 5.35 3.72
N ALA A 62 27.89 5.61 4.01
CA ALA A 62 28.96 4.64 3.89
C ALA A 62 29.49 4.21 5.25
N ASN A 63 29.98 2.94 5.33
CA ASN A 63 30.74 2.48 6.49
C ASN A 63 32.13 3.15 6.52
N GLU A 64 32.94 2.90 7.57
CA GLU A 64 34.21 3.59 7.83
C GLU A 64 35.24 3.47 6.70
N ASP A 65 35.30 2.31 6.00
CA ASP A 65 36.25 2.09 4.91
C ASP A 65 35.66 2.37 3.51
N GLY A 66 34.39 2.79 3.43
CA GLY A 66 33.69 3.10 2.19
C GLY A 66 33.39 1.88 1.32
N SER A 67 33.44 0.68 1.86
CA SER A 67 33.22 -0.56 1.13
C SER A 67 31.76 -0.99 1.07
N VAL A 68 30.93 -0.48 1.98
CA VAL A 68 29.47 -0.71 2.03
C VAL A 68 28.77 0.63 2.04
N VAL A 69 27.84 0.83 1.12
CA VAL A 69 27.08 2.08 0.98
C VAL A 69 25.59 1.77 0.89
N ILE A 70 24.77 2.48 1.68
CA ILE A 70 23.31 2.26 1.74
C ILE A 70 22.52 3.49 1.32
N VAL A 71 21.38 3.24 0.66
CA VAL A 71 20.23 4.14 0.57
C VAL A 71 19.02 3.46 1.18
N PHE A 72 18.32 4.17 2.07
CA PHE A 72 17.28 3.59 2.91
C PHE A 72 16.08 4.55 3.05
N ASN A 73 14.90 4.06 2.75
CA ASN A 73 13.62 4.72 2.96
C ASN A 73 12.80 3.91 3.96
N GLY A 74 12.70 4.38 5.19
CA GLY A 74 11.98 3.65 6.22
C GLY A 74 12.27 4.14 7.63
N GLU A 75 11.97 3.27 8.60
CA GLU A 75 12.23 3.44 10.02
C GLU A 75 12.47 2.05 10.64
N ILE A 76 13.58 1.87 11.34
CA ILE A 76 13.91 0.64 12.09
C ILE A 76 13.61 0.88 13.57
N TYR A 77 12.48 0.43 14.05
CA TYR A 77 11.99 0.74 15.39
C TYR A 77 12.84 0.16 16.52
N ASN A 78 13.54 -0.96 16.27
CA ASN A 78 14.46 -1.56 17.23
C ASN A 78 15.94 -1.17 17.02
N PHE A 79 16.21 -0.05 16.34
CA PHE A 79 17.58 0.36 16.00
C PHE A 79 18.48 0.55 17.23
N GLN A 80 17.94 1.00 18.37
CA GLN A 80 18.71 1.21 19.61
C GLN A 80 19.19 -0.11 20.21
N GLU A 81 18.36 -1.17 20.14
CA GLU A 81 18.71 -2.51 20.57
C GLU A 81 19.83 -3.08 19.68
N LEU A 82 19.66 -2.97 18.34
CA LEU A 82 20.66 -3.39 17.37
C LEU A 82 21.98 -2.63 17.55
N ARG A 83 21.91 -1.31 17.77
CA ARG A 83 23.07 -0.47 18.04
C ARG A 83 23.83 -0.95 19.28
N SER A 84 23.14 -1.20 20.37
CA SER A 84 23.77 -1.67 21.61
C SER A 84 24.49 -3.00 21.43
N GLU A 85 23.91 -3.94 20.65
CA GLU A 85 24.56 -5.21 20.32
C GLU A 85 25.80 -5.01 19.43
N LEU A 86 25.70 -4.15 18.43
CA LEU A 86 26.79 -3.85 17.49
C LEU A 86 27.94 -3.10 18.18
N GLU A 87 27.66 -2.14 19.06
CA GLU A 87 28.67 -1.47 19.88
C GLU A 87 29.43 -2.47 20.78
N ALA A 88 28.73 -3.44 21.36
CA ALA A 88 29.36 -4.52 22.15
C ALA A 88 30.27 -5.40 21.30
N LYS A 89 30.07 -5.47 19.97
CA LYS A 89 30.93 -6.19 19.01
C LYS A 89 32.07 -5.31 18.47
N GLY A 90 32.10 -4.04 18.83
CA GLY A 90 33.18 -3.09 18.49
C GLY A 90 32.89 -2.13 17.34
N TYR A 91 31.67 -2.13 16.78
CA TYR A 91 31.24 -1.12 15.80
C TYR A 91 31.17 0.26 16.43
N LYS A 92 31.50 1.28 15.68
CA LYS A 92 31.44 2.68 16.12
C LYS A 92 30.37 3.40 15.36
N PHE A 93 29.57 4.16 16.08
CA PHE A 93 28.48 4.95 15.54
C PHE A 93 28.84 6.44 15.54
N HIS A 94 28.48 7.15 14.48
CA HIS A 94 28.80 8.55 14.23
C HIS A 94 27.58 9.46 14.24
N CYS A 95 26.38 8.87 14.10
CA CYS A 95 25.11 9.61 14.09
C CYS A 95 24.04 8.95 14.95
N GLY A 96 22.91 9.62 15.11
CA GLY A 96 21.74 9.11 15.82
C GLY A 96 20.72 8.39 14.94
N ALA A 97 20.98 8.29 13.62
CA ALA A 97 20.05 7.71 12.68
C ALA A 97 20.00 6.17 12.76
N ASP A 98 18.84 5.60 12.56
CA ASP A 98 18.60 4.17 12.48
C ASP A 98 19.29 3.50 11.26
N THR A 99 19.53 4.27 10.20
CA THR A 99 20.25 3.84 8.99
C THR A 99 21.63 3.27 9.32
N GLU A 100 22.37 3.87 10.26
CA GLU A 100 23.70 3.38 10.64
C GLU A 100 23.62 2.01 11.34
N SER A 101 22.56 1.77 12.14
CA SER A 101 22.32 0.46 12.74
C SER A 101 22.02 -0.62 11.67
N LEU A 102 21.31 -0.27 10.61
CA LEU A 102 21.07 -1.17 9.49
C LEU A 102 22.35 -1.44 8.68
N LEU A 103 23.15 -0.40 8.42
CA LEU A 103 24.42 -0.50 7.71
C LEU A 103 25.40 -1.45 8.41
N HIS A 104 25.67 -1.23 9.70
CA HIS A 104 26.54 -2.09 10.51
C HIS A 104 25.91 -3.48 10.75
N GLY A 105 24.58 -3.57 10.83
CA GLY A 105 23.88 -4.86 10.89
C GLY A 105 24.14 -5.71 9.63
N TYR A 106 24.14 -5.10 8.45
CA TYR A 106 24.51 -5.81 7.23
C TYR A 106 26.00 -6.22 7.21
N GLU A 107 26.89 -5.40 7.72
CA GLU A 107 28.32 -5.76 7.83
C GLU A 107 28.52 -6.99 8.72
N GLU A 108 27.81 -7.06 9.85
CA GLU A 108 27.94 -8.16 10.82
C GLU A 108 27.22 -9.43 10.37
N TRP A 109 25.99 -9.32 9.86
CA TRP A 109 25.12 -10.48 9.62
C TRP A 109 24.82 -10.76 8.15
N GLY A 110 25.25 -9.89 7.23
CA GLY A 110 24.88 -9.99 5.81
C GLY A 110 23.38 -9.91 5.60
N GLU A 111 22.83 -10.75 4.72
CA GLU A 111 21.38 -10.81 4.43
C GLU A 111 20.54 -11.23 5.65
N ALA A 112 21.13 -11.97 6.61
CA ALA A 112 20.44 -12.36 7.85
C ALA A 112 20.09 -11.16 8.77
N VAL A 113 20.53 -9.95 8.47
CA VAL A 113 20.06 -8.73 9.12
C VAL A 113 18.53 -8.62 9.06
N LEU A 114 17.89 -9.10 7.98
CA LEU A 114 16.43 -9.05 7.78
C LEU A 114 15.65 -9.79 8.88
N ASP A 115 16.20 -10.85 9.45
CA ASP A 115 15.57 -11.60 10.54
C ASP A 115 15.51 -10.80 11.84
N ARG A 116 16.33 -9.76 11.96
CA ARG A 116 16.50 -8.94 13.16
C ARG A 116 15.76 -7.61 13.12
N LEU A 117 15.35 -7.18 11.91
CA LEU A 117 14.71 -5.89 11.75
C LEU A 117 13.25 -5.91 12.23
N ARG A 118 12.88 -4.89 13.00
CA ARG A 118 11.52 -4.51 13.31
C ARG A 118 11.31 -3.09 12.77
N GLY A 119 10.51 -2.95 11.72
CA GLY A 119 10.35 -1.66 11.08
C GLY A 119 9.58 -1.72 9.77
N MET A 120 9.47 -0.56 9.14
CA MET A 120 8.95 -0.37 7.80
C MET A 120 10.09 0.13 6.90
N TYR A 121 10.38 -0.58 5.81
CA TYR A 121 11.58 -0.25 5.05
C TYR A 121 11.58 -0.70 3.59
N ALA A 122 12.30 0.07 2.80
CA ALA A 122 12.89 -0.33 1.55
C ALA A 122 14.32 0.23 1.51
N PHE A 123 15.30 -0.58 1.15
CA PHE A 123 16.68 -0.14 1.04
C PHE A 123 17.44 -0.85 -0.06
N VAL A 124 18.55 -0.25 -0.48
CA VAL A 124 19.53 -0.89 -1.36
C VAL A 124 20.93 -0.60 -0.81
N ILE A 125 21.72 -1.68 -0.69
CA ILE A 125 23.11 -1.67 -0.25
C ILE A 125 24.01 -2.03 -1.42
N TRP A 126 25.05 -1.22 -1.66
CA TRP A 126 26.18 -1.53 -2.50
C TRP A 126 27.31 -2.11 -1.64
N ASP A 127 27.62 -3.40 -1.82
CA ASP A 127 28.78 -4.06 -1.20
C ASP A 127 29.89 -4.19 -2.25
N LYS A 128 30.85 -3.28 -2.18
CA LYS A 128 31.97 -3.18 -3.11
C LYS A 128 32.90 -4.40 -3.05
N LYS A 129 33.13 -4.94 -1.86
CA LYS A 129 34.00 -6.12 -1.66
C LYS A 129 33.41 -7.36 -2.32
N LYS A 130 32.09 -7.50 -2.29
CA LYS A 130 31.36 -8.62 -2.91
C LYS A 130 30.95 -8.34 -4.36
N ASN A 131 31.13 -7.11 -4.88
CA ASN A 131 30.60 -6.66 -6.16
C ASN A 131 29.09 -6.94 -6.31
N LYS A 132 28.31 -6.65 -5.28
CA LYS A 132 26.92 -7.06 -5.16
C LYS A 132 26.02 -5.91 -4.69
N LEU A 133 24.85 -5.72 -5.33
CA LEU A 133 23.74 -5.01 -4.72
C LEU A 133 22.89 -5.99 -3.90
N PHE A 134 22.42 -5.50 -2.75
CA PHE A 134 21.43 -6.16 -1.92
C PHE A 134 20.31 -5.16 -1.62
N GLY A 135 19.10 -5.45 -2.08
CA GLY A 135 17.93 -4.61 -1.84
C GLY A 135 16.80 -5.39 -1.17
N ALA A 136 16.13 -4.82 -0.18
CA ALA A 136 15.06 -5.49 0.54
C ALA A 136 13.86 -4.58 0.79
N ARG A 137 12.69 -5.20 0.94
CA ARG A 137 11.42 -4.56 1.28
C ARG A 137 10.80 -5.21 2.51
N ASP A 138 10.18 -4.42 3.40
CA ASP A 138 9.60 -4.88 4.64
C ASP A 138 8.53 -5.97 4.48
N ILE A 139 8.19 -6.63 5.59
CA ILE A 139 7.33 -7.82 5.62
C ILE A 139 5.91 -7.60 5.11
N PHE A 140 5.39 -6.35 5.16
CA PHE A 140 4.07 -5.98 4.67
C PHE A 140 4.11 -5.22 3.35
N GLY A 141 5.30 -4.75 2.91
CA GLY A 141 5.46 -3.88 1.76
C GLY A 141 4.94 -2.46 2.02
N ILE A 142 5.10 -1.95 3.25
CA ILE A 142 4.71 -0.58 3.64
C ILE A 142 5.47 0.43 2.79
N LYS A 143 6.79 0.21 2.58
CA LYS A 143 7.60 1.07 1.73
C LYS A 143 7.71 0.52 0.32
N PRO A 144 7.54 1.36 -0.71
CA PRO A 144 7.65 0.94 -2.10
C PRO A 144 9.10 0.70 -2.51
N LEU A 145 9.32 -0.33 -3.34
CA LEU A 145 10.57 -0.59 -4.03
C LEU A 145 10.27 -1.16 -5.42
N TYR A 146 10.65 -0.40 -6.45
CA TYR A 146 10.52 -0.78 -7.86
C TYR A 146 11.88 -1.09 -8.45
N TYR A 147 11.91 -1.95 -9.47
CA TYR A 147 13.11 -2.25 -10.23
C TYR A 147 12.79 -2.50 -11.70
N TYR A 148 13.75 -2.19 -12.56
CA TYR A 148 13.68 -2.38 -14.01
C TYR A 148 14.99 -3.04 -14.48
N PRO A 149 15.00 -4.36 -14.77
CA PRO A 149 16.17 -5.05 -15.29
C PRO A 149 16.38 -4.71 -16.76
N MET A 150 17.63 -4.47 -17.16
CA MET A 150 18.02 -4.14 -18.51
C MET A 150 19.00 -5.18 -19.05
N ALA A 151 18.76 -5.70 -20.25
CA ALA A 151 19.67 -6.60 -20.93
C ALA A 151 20.96 -5.88 -21.38
N ASP A 152 20.83 -4.61 -21.73
CA ASP A 152 21.91 -3.67 -22.00
C ASP A 152 21.59 -2.34 -21.32
N ALA A 153 22.46 -1.89 -20.44
CA ALA A 153 22.32 -0.66 -19.70
C ALA A 153 23.10 0.53 -20.32
N GLY A 154 23.38 0.46 -21.61
CA GLY A 154 24.04 1.51 -22.38
C GLY A 154 25.56 1.33 -22.56
N ASP A 155 26.13 0.29 -21.96
CA ASP A 155 27.57 -0.04 -22.04
C ASP A 155 27.85 -1.46 -22.56
N GLY A 156 26.84 -2.10 -23.14
CA GLY A 156 26.92 -3.47 -23.66
C GLY A 156 26.85 -4.55 -22.57
N ALA A 157 26.50 -4.19 -21.34
CA ALA A 157 26.36 -5.11 -20.22
C ALA A 157 25.00 -4.97 -19.54
N PRO A 158 24.49 -6.05 -18.91
CA PRO A 158 23.23 -6.00 -18.16
C PRO A 158 23.29 -4.99 -17.01
N GLY A 159 22.13 -4.41 -16.69
CA GLY A 159 21.98 -3.47 -15.57
C GLY A 159 20.60 -3.51 -14.94
N VAL A 160 20.40 -2.65 -13.98
CA VAL A 160 19.11 -2.49 -13.29
C VAL A 160 18.91 -1.06 -12.84
N LEU A 161 17.69 -0.52 -13.03
CA LEU A 161 17.21 0.65 -12.29
C LEU A 161 16.47 0.18 -11.05
N PHE A 162 16.51 0.97 -9.99
CA PHE A 162 15.70 0.73 -8.79
C PHE A 162 15.36 2.05 -8.09
N GLY A 163 14.25 2.08 -7.37
CA GLY A 163 13.85 3.30 -6.67
C GLY A 163 12.53 3.19 -5.95
N SER A 164 12.23 4.25 -5.20
CA SER A 164 10.99 4.38 -4.43
C SER A 164 9.77 4.70 -5.31
N GLU A 165 9.97 5.29 -6.49
CA GLU A 165 8.91 5.71 -7.41
C GLU A 165 9.32 5.52 -8.88
N ILE A 166 8.36 5.02 -9.69
CA ILE A 166 8.61 4.68 -11.11
C ILE A 166 8.93 5.93 -11.93
N LYS A 167 8.27 7.08 -11.62
CA LYS A 167 8.50 8.32 -12.38
C LYS A 167 9.97 8.75 -12.39
N SER A 168 10.77 8.35 -11.41
CA SER A 168 12.21 8.62 -11.38
C SER A 168 12.98 7.93 -12.50
N PHE A 169 12.45 6.84 -13.07
CA PHE A 169 13.09 6.10 -14.17
C PHE A 169 12.94 6.82 -15.52
N LEU A 170 11.94 7.71 -15.67
CA LEU A 170 11.65 8.43 -16.92
C LEU A 170 12.83 9.26 -17.45
N ASP A 171 13.73 9.69 -16.58
CA ASP A 171 14.89 10.48 -16.95
C ASP A 171 16.16 9.65 -17.20
N TYR A 172 16.08 8.31 -17.08
CA TYR A 172 17.20 7.45 -17.43
C TYR A 172 17.22 7.18 -18.95
N PRO A 173 18.34 7.44 -19.65
CA PRO A 173 18.38 7.43 -21.12
C PRO A 173 17.99 6.09 -21.78
N HIS A 174 18.19 4.98 -21.09
CA HIS A 174 17.89 3.64 -21.59
C HIS A 174 16.61 3.05 -21.02
N PHE A 175 15.78 3.86 -20.35
CA PHE A 175 14.46 3.45 -19.91
C PHE A 175 13.47 3.50 -21.08
N HIS A 176 12.83 2.37 -21.37
CA HIS A 176 11.80 2.30 -22.39
C HIS A 176 10.41 2.47 -21.77
N LYS A 177 9.78 3.63 -22.01
CA LYS A 177 8.44 3.92 -21.51
C LYS A 177 7.37 3.30 -22.43
N ALA A 178 6.75 2.22 -21.98
CA ALA A 178 5.64 1.56 -22.67
C ALA A 178 4.58 1.08 -21.68
N VAL A 179 3.31 0.99 -22.12
CA VAL A 179 2.21 0.47 -21.29
C VAL A 179 2.24 -1.05 -21.29
N ASN A 180 2.23 -1.64 -20.09
CA ASN A 180 2.04 -3.07 -19.93
C ASN A 180 0.57 -3.44 -20.24
N LYS A 181 0.34 -4.02 -21.41
CA LYS A 181 -1.00 -4.38 -21.88
C LYS A 181 -1.71 -5.43 -21.00
N LYS A 182 -0.94 -6.24 -20.26
CA LYS A 182 -1.48 -7.31 -19.40
C LYS A 182 -2.03 -6.78 -18.06
N ALA A 183 -1.64 -5.58 -17.65
CA ALA A 183 -2.04 -5.01 -16.36
C ALA A 183 -3.48 -4.48 -16.34
N LEU A 184 -4.05 -4.12 -17.51
CA LEU A 184 -5.34 -3.43 -17.56
C LEU A 184 -6.51 -4.35 -17.20
N ARG A 185 -6.52 -5.60 -17.65
CA ARG A 185 -7.60 -6.56 -17.35
C ARG A 185 -7.79 -6.80 -15.86
N PRO A 186 -6.76 -7.23 -15.09
CA PRO A 186 -6.91 -7.39 -13.63
C PRO A 186 -7.18 -6.08 -12.91
N TYR A 187 -6.66 -4.94 -13.38
CA TYR A 187 -6.97 -3.62 -12.83
C TYR A 187 -8.47 -3.28 -12.91
N MET A 188 -9.12 -3.53 -14.04
CA MET A 188 -10.56 -3.29 -14.18
C MET A 188 -11.35 -4.08 -13.12
N THR A 189 -10.92 -5.30 -12.82
CA THR A 189 -11.53 -6.13 -11.80
C THR A 189 -11.20 -5.65 -10.38
N LEU A 190 -9.93 -5.31 -10.10
CA LEU A 190 -9.40 -5.11 -8.76
C LEU A 190 -9.14 -3.64 -8.38
N GLN A 191 -9.32 -2.67 -9.29
CA GLN A 191 -9.12 -1.21 -9.10
C GLN A 191 -7.67 -0.76 -8.77
N TYR A 192 -6.71 -1.66 -8.71
CA TYR A 192 -5.28 -1.39 -8.49
C TYR A 192 -4.42 -2.34 -9.30
N SER A 193 -3.14 -2.03 -9.45
CA SER A 193 -2.16 -2.90 -10.11
C SER A 193 -1.83 -4.11 -9.23
N ALA A 194 -2.44 -5.26 -9.53
CA ALA A 194 -2.33 -6.49 -8.75
C ALA A 194 -1.20 -7.41 -9.21
N THR A 195 -0.53 -7.08 -10.31
CA THR A 195 0.61 -7.83 -10.87
C THR A 195 1.94 -7.37 -10.27
N GLU A 196 2.95 -8.24 -10.27
CA GLU A 196 4.32 -7.84 -9.91
C GLU A 196 4.90 -6.89 -10.96
N GLU A 197 4.67 -7.15 -12.25
CA GLU A 197 4.98 -6.20 -13.32
C GLU A 197 3.94 -5.07 -13.30
N THR A 198 4.41 -3.84 -13.28
CA THR A 198 3.59 -2.64 -13.16
C THR A 198 2.87 -2.29 -14.46
N PHE A 199 2.15 -1.15 -14.50
CA PHE A 199 1.61 -0.58 -15.74
C PHE A 199 2.68 -0.05 -16.70
N PHE A 200 3.93 0.09 -16.25
CA PHE A 200 5.08 0.33 -17.14
C PHE A 200 5.73 -1.00 -17.48
N GLU A 201 5.78 -1.34 -18.78
CA GLU A 201 6.34 -2.59 -19.27
C GLU A 201 7.78 -2.77 -18.80
N GLY A 202 8.10 -3.95 -18.26
CA GLY A 202 9.41 -4.30 -17.73
C GLY A 202 9.75 -3.73 -16.36
N VAL A 203 8.90 -2.87 -15.77
CA VAL A 203 9.06 -2.37 -14.40
C VAL A 203 8.33 -3.28 -13.42
N TYR A 204 9.01 -3.72 -12.39
CA TYR A 204 8.48 -4.64 -11.39
C TYR A 204 8.46 -4.02 -10.00
N LYS A 205 7.48 -4.44 -9.18
CA LYS A 205 7.45 -4.20 -7.73
C LYS A 205 8.20 -5.33 -7.03
N LEU A 206 9.13 -5.00 -6.12
CA LEU A 206 9.63 -6.05 -5.22
C LEU A 206 8.49 -6.46 -4.27
N PRO A 207 8.10 -7.74 -4.22
CA PRO A 207 7.00 -8.17 -3.34
C PRO A 207 7.31 -7.93 -1.86
N PRO A 208 6.28 -7.83 -0.97
CA PRO A 208 6.48 -7.77 0.47
C PRO A 208 7.29 -8.96 0.99
N ALA A 209 8.13 -8.74 2.01
CA ALA A 209 8.97 -9.76 2.62
C ALA A 209 9.97 -10.43 1.64
N HIS A 210 10.40 -9.70 0.60
CA HIS A 210 11.41 -10.17 -0.33
C HIS A 210 12.63 -9.27 -0.34
N TYR A 211 13.74 -9.87 -0.73
CA TYR A 211 14.96 -9.15 -1.10
C TYR A 211 15.44 -9.59 -2.48
N PHE A 212 16.23 -8.74 -3.09
CA PHE A 212 16.98 -9.08 -4.28
C PHE A 212 18.48 -8.97 -4.05
N THR A 213 19.25 -9.75 -4.80
CA THR A 213 20.70 -9.56 -4.98
C THR A 213 21.00 -9.41 -6.45
N VAL A 214 21.92 -8.50 -6.79
CA VAL A 214 22.44 -8.35 -8.17
C VAL A 214 23.95 -8.50 -8.13
N ASP A 215 24.46 -9.51 -8.84
CA ASP A 215 25.89 -9.66 -9.11
C ASP A 215 26.29 -8.70 -10.23
N ILE A 216 27.09 -7.69 -9.91
CA ILE A 216 27.39 -6.59 -10.84
C ILE A 216 28.15 -7.06 -12.09
N PRO A 217 29.17 -7.95 -11.99
CA PRO A 217 29.88 -8.44 -13.14
C PRO A 217 29.02 -9.18 -14.18
N THR A 218 28.02 -9.92 -13.74
CA THR A 218 27.16 -10.74 -14.62
C THR A 218 25.79 -10.17 -14.87
N GLY A 219 25.37 -9.18 -14.09
CA GLY A 219 23.99 -8.64 -14.08
C GLY A 219 22.94 -9.63 -13.57
N LYS A 220 23.37 -10.80 -13.03
CA LYS A 220 22.44 -11.81 -12.54
C LYS A 220 21.72 -11.31 -11.30
N MET A 221 20.39 -11.22 -11.41
CA MET A 221 19.49 -10.88 -10.32
C MET A 221 18.86 -12.15 -9.74
N ASN A 222 18.79 -12.23 -8.41
CA ASN A 222 18.06 -13.27 -7.67
C ASN A 222 17.10 -12.60 -6.70
N ILE A 223 15.87 -13.12 -6.57
CA ILE A 223 14.83 -12.60 -5.68
C ILE A 223 14.39 -13.74 -4.76
N GLU A 224 14.39 -13.48 -3.46
CA GLU A 224 14.04 -14.47 -2.45
C GLU A 224 13.10 -13.88 -1.40
N ARG A 225 12.19 -14.73 -0.92
CA ARG A 225 11.32 -14.40 0.23
C ARG A 225 12.07 -14.73 1.52
N TYR A 226 12.12 -13.78 2.46
CA TYR A 226 12.77 -13.98 3.75
C TYR A 226 11.78 -14.16 4.92
N TRP A 227 10.50 -13.85 4.75
CA TRP A 227 9.49 -13.97 5.79
C TRP A 227 8.12 -14.35 5.21
N ASP A 228 7.31 -15.08 5.98
CA ASP A 228 5.88 -15.35 5.72
C ASP A 228 5.13 -15.52 7.04
N CYS A 229 3.79 -15.33 7.05
CA CYS A 229 2.95 -15.54 8.22
C CYS A 229 2.81 -17.04 8.53
N ASP A 230 2.84 -17.41 9.81
CA ASP A 230 2.55 -18.77 10.29
C ASP A 230 1.26 -18.78 11.13
N TYR A 231 0.13 -18.90 10.46
CA TYR A 231 -1.17 -18.98 11.13
C TYR A 231 -1.34 -20.30 11.88
N SER A 232 -1.00 -20.29 13.16
CA SER A 232 -1.08 -21.43 14.08
C SER A 232 -1.82 -21.03 15.36
N ALA A 233 -3.17 -21.16 15.35
CA ALA A 233 -4.00 -20.76 16.49
C ALA A 233 -3.61 -21.49 17.79
N VAL A 234 -3.41 -20.73 18.85
CA VAL A 234 -3.10 -21.21 20.19
C VAL A 234 -4.34 -21.09 21.08
N GLU A 235 -4.66 -22.12 21.84
CA GLU A 235 -5.81 -22.11 22.73
C GLU A 235 -5.45 -21.45 24.07
N LYS A 236 -6.01 -20.27 24.31
CA LYS A 236 -5.94 -19.51 25.56
C LYS A 236 -7.32 -18.93 25.91
N PRO A 237 -7.56 -18.52 27.18
CA PRO A 237 -8.74 -17.73 27.53
C PRO A 237 -8.84 -16.44 26.71
N PHE A 238 -10.07 -16.03 26.41
CA PHE A 238 -10.32 -14.80 25.62
C PHE A 238 -9.72 -13.55 26.28
N GLU A 239 -9.92 -13.42 27.61
CA GLU A 239 -9.42 -12.26 28.36
C GLU A 239 -7.87 -12.16 28.34
N GLU A 240 -7.16 -13.29 28.31
CA GLU A 240 -5.71 -13.30 28.19
C GLU A 240 -5.27 -12.73 26.82
N TYR A 241 -5.98 -13.10 25.74
CA TYR A 241 -5.76 -12.50 24.43
C TYR A 241 -6.06 -10.99 24.39
N VAL A 242 -7.10 -10.55 25.11
CA VAL A 242 -7.45 -9.12 25.23
C VAL A 242 -6.34 -8.35 25.95
N ASP A 243 -5.81 -8.91 27.04
CA ASP A 243 -4.76 -8.28 27.84
C ASP A 243 -3.44 -8.20 27.06
N GLU A 244 -2.99 -9.32 26.47
CA GLU A 244 -1.77 -9.38 25.67
C GLU A 244 -1.86 -8.48 24.40
N LEU A 245 -3.03 -8.40 23.76
CA LEU A 245 -3.23 -7.50 22.61
C LEU A 245 -3.08 -6.04 23.00
N ASP A 246 -3.68 -5.66 24.14
CA ASP A 246 -3.57 -4.30 24.64
C ASP A 246 -2.10 -3.93 24.91
N GLU A 247 -1.34 -4.82 25.54
CA GLU A 247 0.07 -4.63 25.81
C GLU A 247 0.90 -4.49 24.52
N VAL A 248 0.72 -5.40 23.56
CA VAL A 248 1.52 -5.38 22.31
C VAL A 248 1.18 -4.19 21.42
N VAL A 249 -0.08 -3.72 21.42
CA VAL A 249 -0.47 -2.51 20.66
C VAL A 249 0.11 -1.27 21.32
N HIS A 250 0.08 -1.14 22.64
CA HIS A 250 0.73 -0.04 23.35
C HIS A 250 2.25 -0.02 23.10
N GLU A 251 2.92 -1.17 23.19
CA GLU A 251 4.35 -1.28 22.84
C GLU A 251 4.63 -0.85 21.39
N SER A 252 3.77 -1.29 20.47
CA SER A 252 3.91 -0.91 19.06
C SER A 252 3.74 0.60 18.86
N VAL A 253 2.73 1.23 19.47
CA VAL A 253 2.52 2.67 19.37
C VAL A 253 3.72 3.46 19.90
N GLU A 254 4.30 3.03 21.04
CA GLU A 254 5.50 3.67 21.60
C GLU A 254 6.72 3.50 20.68
N ALA A 255 6.91 2.33 20.05
CA ALA A 255 7.96 2.11 19.06
C ALA A 255 7.77 3.02 17.82
N HIS A 256 6.52 3.18 17.35
CA HIS A 256 6.20 4.05 16.22
C HIS A 256 6.21 5.55 16.57
N ARG A 257 6.30 5.92 17.85
CA ARG A 257 6.40 7.30 18.31
C ARG A 257 7.83 7.87 18.21
N ILE A 258 8.85 7.01 18.08
CA ILE A 258 10.26 7.42 18.05
C ILE A 258 10.52 8.39 16.89
N ALA A 259 10.80 9.66 17.18
CA ALA A 259 11.09 10.72 16.22
C ALA A 259 11.68 11.94 16.94
N ASP A 260 12.54 12.71 16.26
CA ASP A 260 13.03 14.02 16.70
C ASP A 260 12.13 15.17 16.22
N VAL A 261 10.99 14.85 15.61
CA VAL A 261 9.97 15.77 15.11
C VAL A 261 8.62 15.48 15.75
N LYS A 262 7.64 16.38 15.56
CA LYS A 262 6.28 16.18 16.08
C LYS A 262 5.58 15.01 15.40
N VAL A 263 4.93 14.18 16.22
CA VAL A 263 4.10 13.03 15.82
C VAL A 263 2.64 13.31 16.16
N ALA A 264 1.75 13.07 15.21
CA ALA A 264 0.29 13.20 15.36
C ALA A 264 -0.43 11.91 14.97
N SER A 265 -1.76 11.94 14.90
CA SER A 265 -2.56 10.80 14.45
C SER A 265 -3.66 11.22 13.49
N PHE A 266 -3.90 10.40 12.47
CA PHE A 266 -5.14 10.46 11.71
C PHE A 266 -6.28 9.86 12.53
N LEU A 267 -7.45 10.47 12.46
CA LEU A 267 -8.60 10.06 13.23
C LEU A 267 -9.87 10.08 12.39
N SER A 268 -10.43 8.91 12.11
CA SER A 268 -11.70 8.75 11.39
C SER A 268 -12.92 8.64 12.33
N GLY A 269 -12.68 8.36 13.62
CA GLY A 269 -13.74 8.02 14.59
C GLY A 269 -14.15 6.54 14.55
N GLY A 270 -13.53 5.70 13.72
CA GLY A 270 -13.61 4.24 13.78
C GLY A 270 -12.73 3.68 14.89
N VAL A 271 -12.99 2.44 15.36
CA VAL A 271 -12.26 1.83 16.48
C VAL A 271 -10.74 1.82 16.30
N ASP A 272 -10.26 1.53 15.10
CA ASP A 272 -8.84 1.36 14.81
C ASP A 272 -8.04 2.65 15.02
N SER A 273 -8.41 3.72 14.29
CA SER A 273 -7.77 5.03 14.41
C SER A 273 -7.99 5.65 15.80
N SER A 274 -9.14 5.39 16.42
CA SER A 274 -9.45 5.85 17.77
C SER A 274 -8.55 5.21 18.82
N TYR A 275 -8.30 3.91 18.69
CA TYR A 275 -7.44 3.17 19.61
C TYR A 275 -5.97 3.64 19.49
N ILE A 276 -5.45 3.78 18.26
CA ILE A 276 -4.12 4.36 18.05
C ILE A 276 -4.01 5.77 18.64
N ALA A 277 -5.01 6.64 18.42
CA ALA A 277 -4.99 7.99 18.96
C ALA A 277 -5.05 8.01 20.50
N ALA A 278 -5.80 7.10 21.12
CA ALA A 278 -5.87 6.98 22.57
C ALA A 278 -4.57 6.44 23.20
N CYS A 279 -3.89 5.48 22.54
CA CYS A 279 -2.58 4.98 23.00
C CYS A 279 -1.48 6.05 22.82
N LEU A 280 -1.49 6.78 21.69
CA LEU A 280 -0.47 7.80 21.38
C LEU A 280 -0.63 9.08 22.22
N MET A 281 -1.88 9.51 22.48
CA MET A 281 -2.21 10.80 23.11
C MET A 281 -1.43 11.97 22.47
N PRO A 282 -1.58 12.22 21.16
CA PRO A 282 -0.84 13.26 20.46
C PRO A 282 -1.37 14.66 20.80
N ASP A 283 -0.60 15.73 20.50
CA ASP A 283 -1.10 17.11 20.62
C ASP A 283 -2.28 17.38 19.66
N LYS A 284 -2.21 16.78 18.45
CA LYS A 284 -3.20 16.98 17.39
C LYS A 284 -3.64 15.68 16.72
N THR A 285 -4.89 15.66 16.29
CA THR A 285 -5.45 14.67 15.38
C THR A 285 -6.01 15.37 14.13
N PHE A 286 -6.01 14.64 13.00
CA PHE A 286 -6.48 15.19 11.72
C PHE A 286 -7.59 14.32 11.14
N SER A 287 -8.63 14.99 10.60
CA SER A 287 -9.80 14.31 10.03
C SER A 287 -10.30 15.03 8.79
N VAL A 288 -10.78 14.27 7.81
CA VAL A 288 -11.45 14.83 6.62
C VAL A 288 -12.80 14.19 6.43
N GLY A 289 -13.72 14.88 5.76
CA GLY A 289 -15.06 14.40 5.46
C GLY A 289 -15.68 15.15 4.30
N PHE A 290 -16.94 14.87 4.03
CA PHE A 290 -17.72 15.51 2.97
C PHE A 290 -18.97 16.13 3.55
N ASP A 291 -19.43 17.24 2.97
CA ASP A 291 -20.67 17.91 3.42
C ASP A 291 -21.93 17.19 2.90
N TYR A 292 -22.02 15.90 3.25
CA TYR A 292 -23.17 15.03 2.98
C TYR A 292 -23.51 14.25 4.25
N LYS A 293 -24.80 14.19 4.61
CA LYS A 293 -25.27 13.64 5.89
C LYS A 293 -24.71 12.25 6.24
N ASN A 294 -24.57 11.37 5.25
CA ASN A 294 -24.09 10.00 5.45
C ASN A 294 -22.60 9.82 5.09
N PHE A 295 -21.87 10.91 4.82
CA PHE A 295 -20.49 10.91 4.35
C PHE A 295 -19.58 11.79 5.23
N ASN A 296 -20.06 12.17 6.40
CA ASN A 296 -19.31 12.99 7.35
C ASN A 296 -19.19 12.29 8.70
N GLU A 297 -18.01 11.74 8.96
CA GLU A 297 -17.65 11.12 10.25
C GLU A 297 -16.79 12.04 11.12
N THR A 298 -16.44 13.24 10.64
CA THR A 298 -15.54 14.15 11.38
C THR A 298 -16.10 14.59 12.73
N ASN A 299 -17.43 14.54 12.92
CA ASN A 299 -18.05 14.88 14.20
C ASN A 299 -17.69 13.84 15.29
N TYR A 300 -17.64 12.55 14.95
CA TYR A 300 -17.24 11.51 15.89
C TYR A 300 -15.76 11.61 16.26
N ALA A 301 -14.91 11.92 15.27
CA ALA A 301 -13.50 12.17 15.51
C ALA A 301 -13.30 13.38 16.43
N LYS A 302 -14.04 14.47 16.21
CA LYS A 302 -14.01 15.67 17.06
C LYS A 302 -14.46 15.37 18.48
N GLU A 303 -15.58 14.66 18.64
CA GLU A 303 -16.09 14.30 19.96
C GLU A 303 -15.11 13.43 20.76
N LEU A 304 -14.48 12.44 20.11
CA LEU A 304 -13.45 11.66 20.77
C LEU A 304 -12.24 12.51 21.16
N SER A 305 -11.77 13.36 20.25
CA SER A 305 -10.64 14.26 20.53
C SER A 305 -10.94 15.18 21.72
N ASP A 306 -12.16 15.70 21.83
CA ASP A 306 -12.57 16.52 22.98
C ASP A 306 -12.56 15.73 24.29
N LYS A 307 -13.01 14.44 24.26
CA LYS A 307 -12.97 13.56 25.43
C LYS A 307 -11.54 13.21 25.84
N LEU A 308 -10.62 13.05 24.87
CA LEU A 308 -9.21 12.80 25.13
C LEU A 308 -8.41 14.07 25.49
N GLY A 309 -9.00 15.26 25.34
CA GLY A 309 -8.31 16.53 25.57
C GLY A 309 -7.30 16.89 24.46
N VAL A 310 -7.49 16.39 23.23
CA VAL A 310 -6.60 16.54 22.08
C VAL A 310 -7.23 17.48 21.05
N GLU A 311 -6.45 18.34 20.40
CA GLU A 311 -6.92 19.20 19.31
C GLU A 311 -7.27 18.37 18.07
N ASN A 312 -8.46 18.58 17.45
CA ASN A 312 -8.84 17.95 16.19
C ASN A 312 -8.95 18.98 15.06
N VAL A 313 -8.09 18.89 14.07
CA VAL A 313 -8.09 19.71 12.85
C VAL A 313 -8.89 18.99 11.77
N ARG A 314 -9.85 19.70 11.14
CA ARG A 314 -10.79 19.08 10.19
C ARG A 314 -10.89 19.84 8.88
N LYS A 315 -11.07 19.12 7.77
CA LYS A 315 -11.36 19.67 6.43
C LYS A 315 -12.57 18.96 5.83
N MET A 316 -13.44 19.75 5.17
CA MET A 316 -14.51 19.24 4.32
C MET A 316 -14.07 19.37 2.88
N ILE A 317 -14.15 18.28 2.12
CA ILE A 317 -13.73 18.20 0.72
C ILE A 317 -14.93 18.41 -0.19
N THR A 318 -14.79 19.29 -1.16
CA THR A 318 -15.78 19.58 -2.19
C THR A 318 -15.59 18.70 -3.43
N ALA A 319 -16.61 18.62 -4.30
CA ALA A 319 -16.49 17.92 -5.58
C ALA A 319 -15.41 18.56 -6.49
N ASP A 320 -15.29 19.89 -6.47
CA ASP A 320 -14.28 20.61 -7.24
C ASP A 320 -12.85 20.24 -6.80
N GLU A 321 -12.60 20.18 -5.51
CA GLU A 321 -11.33 19.71 -4.97
C GLU A 321 -11.08 18.24 -5.33
N PHE A 322 -12.10 17.39 -5.21
CA PHE A 322 -11.97 15.96 -5.49
C PHE A 322 -11.52 15.70 -6.94
N PHE A 323 -12.26 16.22 -7.93
CA PHE A 323 -11.93 15.99 -9.33
C PHE A 323 -10.70 16.80 -9.78
N GLY A 324 -10.48 17.99 -9.21
CA GLY A 324 -9.31 18.82 -9.51
C GLY A 324 -7.98 18.22 -9.06
N ALA A 325 -7.96 17.35 -8.04
CA ALA A 325 -6.75 16.70 -7.55
C ALA A 325 -6.38 15.40 -8.30
N LEU A 326 -7.27 14.86 -9.17
CA LEU A 326 -7.07 13.52 -9.75
C LEU A 326 -5.79 13.40 -10.57
N ASP A 327 -5.43 14.41 -11.33
CA ASP A 327 -4.22 14.40 -12.16
C ASP A 327 -2.96 14.29 -11.30
N ASP A 328 -2.82 15.17 -10.29
CA ASP A 328 -1.69 15.14 -9.37
C ASP A 328 -1.63 13.85 -8.56
N ILE A 329 -2.78 13.35 -8.11
CA ILE A 329 -2.88 12.08 -7.39
C ILE A 329 -2.36 10.93 -8.26
N GLN A 330 -2.79 10.84 -9.53
CA GLN A 330 -2.33 9.76 -10.41
C GLN A 330 -0.85 9.91 -10.78
N TYR A 331 -0.33 11.13 -10.88
CA TYR A 331 1.11 11.35 -11.03
C TYR A 331 1.90 10.82 -9.85
N HIS A 332 1.46 11.09 -8.62
CA HIS A 332 2.15 10.60 -7.42
C HIS A 332 1.93 9.11 -7.16
N MET A 333 0.84 8.52 -7.63
CA MET A 333 0.60 7.08 -7.54
C MET A 333 1.55 6.25 -8.42
N ASP A 334 2.10 6.80 -9.51
CA ASP A 334 2.87 6.13 -10.56
C ASP A 334 2.04 5.14 -11.40
N GLU A 335 1.13 4.41 -10.81
CA GLU A 335 0.24 3.44 -11.45
C GLU A 335 -1.22 3.84 -11.24
N PRO A 336 -2.14 3.49 -12.16
CA PRO A 336 -3.55 3.82 -11.94
C PRO A 336 -4.08 3.09 -10.72
N GLN A 337 -4.72 3.85 -9.82
CA GLN A 337 -5.40 3.29 -8.64
C GLN A 337 -6.71 4.04 -8.41
N SER A 338 -7.82 3.32 -8.52
CA SER A 338 -9.17 3.88 -8.41
C SER A 338 -9.82 3.67 -7.04
N ASN A 339 -9.04 3.51 -5.99
CA ASN A 339 -9.57 3.56 -4.64
C ASN A 339 -10.00 5.00 -4.30
N LEU A 340 -11.30 5.19 -4.09
CA LEU A 340 -11.87 6.50 -3.82
C LEU A 340 -11.28 7.20 -2.59
N SER A 341 -10.72 6.43 -1.64
CA SER A 341 -10.12 6.99 -0.43
C SER A 341 -8.74 7.63 -0.66
N SER A 342 -8.15 7.50 -1.86
CA SER A 342 -6.89 8.18 -2.20
C SER A 342 -7.03 9.69 -2.16
N VAL A 343 -8.14 10.24 -2.67
CA VAL A 343 -8.38 11.69 -2.70
C VAL A 343 -8.54 12.28 -1.29
N PRO A 344 -9.42 11.77 -0.41
CA PRO A 344 -9.47 12.29 0.96
C PRO A 344 -8.14 12.13 1.73
N LEU A 345 -7.37 11.07 1.48
CA LEU A 345 -6.06 10.90 2.11
C LEU A 345 -5.04 11.94 1.62
N TRP A 346 -5.08 12.31 0.33
CA TRP A 346 -4.31 13.42 -0.23
C TRP A 346 -4.52 14.72 0.56
N PHE A 347 -5.77 15.14 0.73
CA PHE A 347 -6.10 16.36 1.46
C PHE A 347 -5.83 16.27 2.97
N LEU A 348 -5.96 15.07 3.53
CA LEU A 348 -5.62 14.80 4.94
C LEU A 348 -4.11 15.00 5.16
N ALA A 349 -3.29 14.47 4.26
CA ALA A 349 -1.84 14.61 4.29
C ALA A 349 -1.39 16.07 4.07
N GLU A 350 -1.98 16.76 3.08
CA GLU A 350 -1.75 18.18 2.82
C GLU A 350 -2.02 19.05 4.06
N MET A 351 -3.12 18.76 4.75
CA MET A 351 -3.50 19.48 5.96
C MET A 351 -2.53 19.18 7.12
N ALA A 352 -2.24 17.91 7.37
CA ALA A 352 -1.41 17.49 8.50
C ALA A 352 0.05 17.98 8.36
N ARG A 353 0.60 18.02 7.15
CA ARG A 353 1.97 18.46 6.89
C ARG A 353 2.25 19.91 7.33
N LYS A 354 1.23 20.72 7.43
CA LYS A 354 1.37 22.13 7.93
C LYS A 354 1.78 22.20 9.39
N ASP A 355 1.48 21.16 10.17
CA ASP A 355 1.71 21.12 11.62
C ASP A 355 2.76 20.08 12.04
N VAL A 356 2.84 18.93 11.33
CA VAL A 356 3.64 17.76 11.73
C VAL A 356 4.36 17.13 10.54
N THR A 357 5.35 16.29 10.83
CA THR A 357 6.11 15.54 9.81
C THR A 357 5.77 14.04 9.84
N VAL A 358 5.27 13.55 10.97
CA VAL A 358 4.92 12.14 11.18
C VAL A 358 3.48 12.03 11.67
N VAL A 359 2.74 11.05 11.14
CA VAL A 359 1.39 10.69 11.61
C VAL A 359 1.26 9.19 11.76
N LEU A 360 0.49 8.76 12.77
CA LEU A 360 0.08 7.38 12.95
C LEU A 360 -1.33 7.17 12.39
N SER A 361 -1.59 5.97 11.86
CA SER A 361 -2.93 5.57 11.39
C SER A 361 -3.32 4.17 11.87
N GLY A 362 -4.60 3.84 11.75
CA GLY A 362 -5.17 2.55 12.15
C GLY A 362 -5.21 1.50 11.03
N GLU A 363 -4.45 1.67 9.96
CA GLU A 363 -4.45 0.73 8.84
C GLU A 363 -3.82 -0.62 9.23
N GLY A 364 -4.28 -1.70 8.58
CA GLY A 364 -3.88 -3.07 8.89
C GLY A 364 -4.74 -3.79 9.94
N ALA A 365 -5.48 -3.05 10.77
CA ALA A 365 -6.32 -3.66 11.81
C ALA A 365 -7.46 -4.54 11.24
N ASP A 366 -8.00 -4.19 10.08
CA ASP A 366 -9.06 -4.97 9.44
C ASP A 366 -8.56 -6.31 8.94
N GLU A 367 -7.39 -6.31 8.34
CA GLU A 367 -6.73 -7.49 7.79
C GLU A 367 -6.29 -8.45 8.89
N LEU A 368 -5.68 -7.95 9.96
CA LEU A 368 -5.15 -8.78 11.03
C LEU A 368 -6.27 -9.34 11.93
N PHE A 369 -7.25 -8.51 12.28
CA PHE A 369 -8.27 -8.84 13.28
C PHE A 369 -9.65 -9.14 12.70
N GLY A 370 -9.77 -9.23 11.37
CA GLY A 370 -11.01 -9.63 10.69
C GLY A 370 -12.10 -8.56 10.70
N GLY A 371 -11.77 -7.32 10.33
CA GLY A 371 -12.66 -6.18 10.44
C GLY A 371 -13.64 -5.98 9.30
N TYR A 372 -13.40 -6.57 8.15
CA TYR A 372 -14.26 -6.37 6.97
C TYR A 372 -15.54 -7.20 7.04
N ALA A 373 -16.68 -6.59 6.67
CA ALA A 373 -17.98 -7.25 6.67
C ALA A 373 -18.05 -8.49 5.75
N TYR A 374 -17.23 -8.57 4.72
CA TYR A 374 -17.21 -9.73 3.83
C TYR A 374 -16.49 -10.95 4.43
N TYR A 375 -15.73 -10.78 5.51
CA TYR A 375 -15.22 -11.91 6.29
C TYR A 375 -16.33 -12.60 7.09
N GLU A 376 -17.39 -11.85 7.45
CA GLU A 376 -18.49 -12.37 8.24
C GLU A 376 -19.49 -13.17 7.43
N ASP A 377 -20.01 -14.21 8.04
CA ASP A 377 -21.16 -14.93 7.51
C ASP A 377 -22.47 -14.27 7.98
N THR A 378 -23.39 -14.09 7.05
CA THR A 378 -24.75 -13.67 7.40
C THR A 378 -25.45 -14.76 8.24
N VAL A 379 -26.44 -14.37 9.06
CA VAL A 379 -27.19 -15.32 9.90
C VAL A 379 -27.75 -16.52 9.11
N PRO A 380 -28.33 -16.34 7.88
CA PRO A 380 -28.75 -17.49 7.08
C PRO A 380 -27.59 -18.40 6.66
N VAL A 381 -26.43 -17.85 6.29
CA VAL A 381 -25.24 -18.63 5.90
C VAL A 381 -24.72 -19.42 7.09
N ARG A 382 -24.61 -18.81 8.28
CA ARG A 382 -24.22 -19.52 9.52
C ARG A 382 -25.16 -20.70 9.84
N LYS A 383 -26.49 -20.51 9.72
CA LYS A 383 -27.47 -21.59 9.90
C LYS A 383 -27.27 -22.71 8.88
N TYR A 384 -27.08 -22.35 7.61
CA TYR A 384 -26.83 -23.30 6.53
C TYR A 384 -25.55 -24.11 6.79
N LYS A 385 -24.46 -23.47 7.20
CA LYS A 385 -23.19 -24.12 7.56
C LYS A 385 -23.35 -25.11 8.73
N LYS A 386 -24.19 -24.80 9.72
CA LYS A 386 -24.48 -25.69 10.86
C LYS A 386 -25.36 -26.89 10.48
N MET A 387 -26.28 -26.71 9.52
CA MET A 387 -27.29 -27.74 9.17
C MET A 387 -26.85 -28.68 8.05
N VAL A 388 -26.04 -28.23 7.11
CA VAL A 388 -25.68 -28.99 5.91
C VAL A 388 -24.18 -29.35 5.95
N PRO A 389 -23.84 -30.66 5.83
CA PRO A 389 -22.46 -31.11 5.83
C PRO A 389 -21.60 -30.46 4.72
N LEU A 390 -20.33 -30.15 5.03
CA LEU A 390 -19.41 -29.47 4.12
C LEU A 390 -19.28 -30.08 2.72
N PRO A 391 -19.20 -31.41 2.54
CA PRO A 391 -19.14 -31.99 1.18
C PRO A 391 -20.36 -31.65 0.30
N ILE A 392 -21.57 -31.64 0.90
CA ILE A 392 -22.80 -31.28 0.19
C ILE A 392 -22.79 -29.79 -0.15
N ARG A 393 -22.40 -28.92 0.80
CA ARG A 393 -22.30 -27.47 0.58
C ARG A 393 -21.30 -27.16 -0.53
N ARG A 394 -20.13 -27.82 -0.55
CA ARG A 394 -19.12 -27.69 -1.61
C ARG A 394 -19.65 -28.13 -2.99
N ALA A 395 -20.39 -29.25 -3.06
CA ALA A 395 -20.99 -29.69 -4.32
C ALA A 395 -21.99 -28.66 -4.86
N LEU A 396 -22.88 -28.14 -3.98
CA LEU A 396 -23.88 -27.14 -4.35
C LEU A 396 -23.24 -25.79 -4.73
N GLY A 397 -22.23 -25.35 -4.01
CA GLY A 397 -21.50 -24.11 -4.32
C GLY A 397 -20.70 -24.19 -5.62
N ASN A 398 -20.00 -25.31 -5.86
CA ASN A 398 -19.35 -25.55 -7.16
C ASN A 398 -20.34 -25.59 -8.32
N LEU A 399 -21.51 -26.22 -8.14
CA LEU A 399 -22.56 -26.21 -9.16
C LEU A 399 -23.03 -24.75 -9.42
N ALA A 400 -23.28 -23.98 -8.35
CA ALA A 400 -23.71 -22.57 -8.47
C ALA A 400 -22.72 -21.73 -9.27
N LEU A 401 -21.41 -21.89 -9.07
CA LEU A 401 -20.37 -21.15 -9.81
C LEU A 401 -20.42 -21.36 -11.33
N HIS A 402 -20.94 -22.52 -11.79
CA HIS A 402 -21.07 -22.84 -13.22
C HIS A 402 -22.45 -22.46 -13.80
N MET A 403 -23.34 -21.91 -12.97
CA MET A 403 -24.68 -21.50 -13.42
C MET A 403 -24.74 -19.99 -13.66
N PRO A 404 -25.62 -19.50 -14.53
CA PRO A 404 -25.95 -18.08 -14.60
C PRO A 404 -26.38 -17.55 -13.21
N TYR A 405 -26.14 -16.27 -12.94
CA TYR A 405 -26.51 -15.66 -11.67
C TYR A 405 -28.03 -15.80 -11.40
N PHE A 406 -28.37 -16.30 -10.22
CA PHE A 406 -29.77 -16.48 -9.75
C PHE A 406 -29.91 -16.04 -8.30
N LYS A 407 -31.14 -15.77 -7.85
CA LYS A 407 -31.43 -15.41 -6.47
C LYS A 407 -31.03 -16.56 -5.53
N GLY A 408 -30.00 -16.35 -4.69
CA GLY A 408 -29.45 -17.39 -3.82
C GLY A 408 -28.06 -17.90 -4.26
N HIS A 409 -27.57 -17.51 -5.44
CA HIS A 409 -26.24 -17.86 -5.93
C HIS A 409 -25.14 -17.58 -4.89
N ASN A 410 -25.02 -16.32 -4.44
CA ASN A 410 -24.00 -15.92 -3.46
C ASN A 410 -24.16 -16.63 -2.10
N PHE A 411 -25.37 -16.98 -1.71
CA PHE A 411 -25.63 -17.76 -0.50
C PHE A 411 -25.03 -19.17 -0.60
N LEU A 412 -25.23 -19.87 -1.71
CA LEU A 412 -24.66 -21.20 -1.91
C LEU A 412 -23.14 -21.17 -2.04
N VAL A 413 -22.61 -20.21 -2.77
CA VAL A 413 -21.16 -20.03 -2.97
C VAL A 413 -20.48 -19.71 -1.64
N LYS A 414 -20.97 -18.72 -0.89
CA LYS A 414 -20.42 -18.36 0.43
C LYS A 414 -20.54 -19.52 1.43
N GLY A 415 -21.65 -20.25 1.40
CA GLY A 415 -21.85 -21.42 2.26
C GLY A 415 -20.95 -22.62 1.94
N ALA A 416 -20.33 -22.67 0.76
CA ALA A 416 -19.45 -23.76 0.35
C ALA A 416 -18.03 -23.72 0.94
N GLU A 417 -17.63 -22.61 1.52
CA GLU A 417 -16.27 -22.40 2.10
C GLU A 417 -15.16 -22.70 1.06
N ILE A 418 -15.29 -22.07 -0.10
CA ILE A 418 -14.34 -22.17 -1.22
C ILE A 418 -13.81 -20.77 -1.62
N PRO A 419 -13.14 -20.04 -0.69
CA PRO A 419 -12.69 -18.66 -0.95
C PRO A 419 -11.79 -18.57 -2.16
N GLU A 420 -10.99 -19.58 -2.46
CA GLU A 420 -10.11 -19.67 -3.61
C GLU A 420 -10.82 -19.60 -4.98
N LYS A 421 -12.15 -19.71 -4.99
CA LYS A 421 -12.99 -19.61 -6.20
C LYS A 421 -14.00 -18.48 -6.16
N SER A 422 -14.11 -17.78 -5.04
CA SER A 422 -15.24 -16.87 -4.80
C SER A 422 -14.86 -15.58 -4.08
N PHE A 423 -13.62 -15.43 -3.66
CA PHE A 423 -13.18 -14.29 -2.89
C PHE A 423 -11.89 -13.68 -3.46
N LEU A 424 -11.93 -12.38 -3.73
CA LEU A 424 -10.82 -11.55 -4.24
C LEU A 424 -10.65 -10.27 -3.41
N GLY A 425 -11.10 -10.26 -2.16
CA GLY A 425 -11.04 -9.06 -1.32
C GLY A 425 -12.19 -8.08 -1.60
N GLN A 426 -12.00 -6.85 -1.14
CA GLN A 426 -13.00 -5.77 -1.26
C GLN A 426 -12.96 -5.05 -2.61
N ALA A 427 -11.91 -5.25 -3.37
CA ALA A 427 -11.61 -4.47 -4.56
C ALA A 427 -12.48 -4.79 -5.78
N LEU A 428 -13.27 -5.85 -5.77
CA LEU A 428 -14.06 -6.29 -6.94
C LEU A 428 -14.96 -5.16 -7.47
N VAL A 429 -14.64 -4.66 -8.68
CA VAL A 429 -15.39 -3.61 -9.38
C VAL A 429 -16.11 -4.18 -10.59
N TRP A 430 -15.34 -4.68 -11.55
CA TRP A 430 -15.85 -5.29 -12.76
C TRP A 430 -15.71 -6.82 -12.66
N PRO A 431 -16.81 -7.60 -12.68
CA PRO A 431 -16.70 -9.04 -12.88
C PRO A 431 -15.96 -9.35 -14.19
N GLU A 432 -15.05 -10.32 -14.20
CA GLU A 432 -14.19 -10.61 -15.35
C GLU A 432 -14.95 -10.77 -16.66
N ARG A 433 -16.12 -11.45 -16.63
CA ARG A 433 -17.00 -11.62 -17.80
C ARG A 433 -17.53 -10.29 -18.39
N GLU A 434 -17.58 -9.23 -17.59
CA GLU A 434 -18.03 -7.91 -18.05
C GLU A 434 -16.86 -7.09 -18.58
N VAL A 435 -15.64 -7.35 -18.06
CA VAL A 435 -14.39 -6.77 -18.58
C VAL A 435 -14.20 -7.16 -20.05
N ASP A 436 -14.52 -8.38 -20.43
CA ASP A 436 -14.43 -8.89 -21.80
C ASP A 436 -15.30 -8.08 -22.81
N GLY A 437 -16.35 -7.42 -22.32
CA GLY A 437 -17.25 -6.59 -23.13
C GLY A 437 -16.81 -5.12 -23.27
N VAL A 438 -15.84 -4.66 -22.47
CA VAL A 438 -15.45 -3.26 -22.44
C VAL A 438 -14.00 -3.00 -22.87
N LEU A 439 -13.10 -3.98 -22.71
CA LEU A 439 -11.70 -3.85 -23.15
C LEU A 439 -11.53 -4.21 -24.62
N LYS A 440 -10.64 -3.46 -25.29
CA LYS A 440 -10.16 -3.88 -26.62
C LYS A 440 -9.36 -5.17 -26.52
N PRO A 441 -9.42 -6.08 -27.52
CA PRO A 441 -8.77 -7.38 -27.48
C PRO A 441 -7.28 -7.36 -27.12
N GLU A 442 -6.55 -6.31 -27.55
CA GLU A 442 -5.12 -6.14 -27.29
C GLU A 442 -4.79 -5.93 -25.82
N TYR A 443 -5.74 -5.38 -25.04
CA TYR A 443 -5.63 -5.09 -23.61
C TYR A 443 -6.44 -6.07 -22.74
N ASN A 444 -7.21 -6.95 -23.36
CA ASN A 444 -7.91 -8.03 -22.67
C ASN A 444 -7.04 -9.31 -22.63
N THR A 445 -5.82 -9.13 -22.16
CA THR A 445 -4.76 -10.15 -22.10
C THR A 445 -4.20 -10.26 -20.69
N GLY A 446 -3.38 -11.28 -20.43
CA GLY A 446 -2.83 -11.52 -19.10
C GLY A 446 -3.75 -12.33 -18.21
N ASP A 447 -3.30 -12.56 -16.99
CA ASP A 447 -4.01 -13.38 -16.01
C ASP A 447 -5.25 -12.65 -15.47
N GLY A 448 -6.32 -13.38 -15.22
CA GLY A 448 -7.47 -12.90 -14.49
C GLY A 448 -7.17 -12.77 -12.99
N ALA A 449 -8.03 -12.07 -12.27
CA ALA A 449 -7.82 -11.82 -10.84
C ALA A 449 -7.77 -13.10 -9.99
N PHE A 450 -8.55 -14.14 -10.34
CA PHE A 450 -8.48 -15.45 -9.67
C PHE A 450 -7.20 -16.21 -10.01
N GLU A 451 -6.66 -16.06 -11.20
CA GLU A 451 -5.39 -16.66 -11.61
C GLU A 451 -4.23 -16.04 -10.84
N LEU A 452 -4.24 -14.72 -10.65
CA LEU A 452 -3.28 -14.00 -9.80
C LEU A 452 -3.40 -14.41 -8.31
N ALA A 453 -4.60 -14.67 -7.81
CA ALA A 453 -4.83 -15.09 -6.43
C ALA A 453 -4.44 -16.56 -6.17
N ALA A 454 -4.46 -17.42 -7.19
CA ALA A 454 -4.27 -18.86 -7.04
C ALA A 454 -2.94 -19.27 -6.36
N PRO A 455 -1.77 -18.72 -6.72
CA PRO A 455 -0.51 -19.05 -6.04
C PRO A 455 -0.49 -18.60 -4.57
N ILE A 456 -1.20 -17.52 -4.22
CA ILE A 456 -1.32 -17.04 -2.84
C ILE A 456 -2.16 -18.03 -2.03
N TYR A 457 -3.33 -18.43 -2.54
CA TYR A 457 -4.17 -19.44 -1.89
C TYR A 457 -3.48 -20.80 -1.73
N ALA A 458 -2.61 -21.17 -2.68
CA ALA A 458 -1.87 -22.43 -2.62
C ALA A 458 -0.96 -22.53 -1.37
N ARG A 459 -0.41 -21.39 -0.89
CA ARG A 459 0.44 -21.34 0.30
C ARG A 459 -0.30 -21.62 1.61
N VAL A 460 -1.60 -21.29 1.67
CA VAL A 460 -2.46 -21.50 2.84
C VAL A 460 -3.48 -22.63 2.61
N LYS A 461 -3.14 -23.58 1.75
CA LYS A 461 -3.97 -24.75 1.50
C LYS A 461 -4.19 -25.55 2.80
N GLY A 462 -5.45 -25.78 3.16
CA GLY A 462 -5.81 -26.49 4.39
C GLY A 462 -6.12 -25.61 5.59
N GLN A 463 -5.77 -24.34 5.54
CA GLN A 463 -6.15 -23.37 6.58
C GLN A 463 -7.67 -23.08 6.57
N PRO A 464 -8.24 -22.61 7.70
CA PRO A 464 -9.62 -22.15 7.79
C PRO A 464 -9.98 -21.08 6.76
N GLU A 465 -11.29 -20.93 6.49
CA GLU A 465 -11.80 -19.96 5.51
C GLU A 465 -11.38 -18.51 5.82
N LEU A 466 -11.45 -18.09 7.09
CA LEU A 466 -11.07 -16.75 7.52
C LEU A 466 -9.58 -16.48 7.27
N VAL A 467 -8.72 -17.42 7.68
CA VAL A 467 -7.26 -17.31 7.47
C VAL A 467 -6.93 -17.21 5.98
N LYS A 468 -7.56 -17.99 5.11
CA LYS A 468 -7.36 -17.90 3.65
C LYS A 468 -7.71 -16.52 3.11
N LYS A 469 -8.84 -15.94 3.56
CA LYS A 469 -9.27 -14.61 3.12
C LYS A 469 -8.30 -13.51 3.61
N GLN A 470 -7.93 -13.56 4.90
CA GLN A 470 -6.98 -12.61 5.48
C GLN A 470 -5.61 -12.72 4.81
N TYR A 471 -5.13 -13.94 4.55
CA TYR A 471 -3.85 -14.16 3.88
C TYR A 471 -3.84 -13.62 2.44
N LEU A 472 -4.96 -13.76 1.70
CA LEU A 472 -5.09 -13.13 0.39
C LEU A 472 -5.00 -11.61 0.50
N ASP A 473 -5.78 -11.00 1.41
CA ASP A 473 -5.79 -9.56 1.58
C ASP A 473 -4.43 -9.02 2.03
N MET A 474 -3.72 -9.73 2.91
CA MET A 474 -2.35 -9.41 3.33
C MET A 474 -1.31 -9.43 2.19
N ASN A 475 -1.52 -10.26 1.16
CA ASN A 475 -0.57 -10.41 0.05
C ASN A 475 -0.98 -9.70 -1.24
N MET A 476 -2.23 -9.23 -1.36
CA MET A 476 -2.73 -8.51 -2.55
C MET A 476 -3.31 -7.14 -2.21
N TRP A 477 -4.41 -7.12 -1.45
CA TRP A 477 -5.15 -5.90 -1.14
C TRP A 477 -4.35 -4.91 -0.31
N LEU A 478 -3.76 -5.38 0.80
CA LEU A 478 -3.01 -4.55 1.72
C LEU A 478 -1.80 -3.89 1.06
N PRO A 479 -0.85 -4.62 0.44
CA PRO A 479 0.32 -4.00 -0.19
C PRO A 479 0.01 -3.29 -1.51
N GLY A 480 -0.96 -3.78 -2.30
CA GLY A 480 -1.24 -3.28 -3.64
C GLY A 480 -2.17 -2.07 -3.68
N ASP A 481 -3.05 -1.94 -2.68
CA ASP A 481 -4.02 -0.84 -2.60
C ASP A 481 -3.80 0.01 -1.34
N ILE A 482 -3.97 -0.57 -0.14
CA ILE A 482 -4.04 0.20 1.11
C ILE A 482 -2.72 0.89 1.44
N LEU A 483 -1.63 0.14 1.50
CA LEU A 483 -0.32 0.67 1.89
C LEU A 483 0.30 1.51 0.79
N LEU A 484 0.10 1.13 -0.48
CA LEU A 484 0.61 1.89 -1.61
C LEU A 484 0.03 3.30 -1.63
N LYS A 485 -1.32 3.44 -1.55
CA LYS A 485 -1.95 4.77 -1.49
C LYS A 485 -1.54 5.54 -0.24
N ALA A 486 -1.41 4.84 0.90
CA ALA A 486 -1.05 5.46 2.17
C ALA A 486 0.35 6.11 2.10
N ASP A 487 1.35 5.38 1.61
CA ASP A 487 2.69 5.92 1.39
C ASP A 487 2.68 7.04 0.33
N LYS A 488 2.12 6.78 -0.85
CA LYS A 488 2.17 7.72 -1.99
C LYS A 488 1.46 9.05 -1.70
N MET A 489 0.26 9.01 -1.14
CA MET A 489 -0.50 10.23 -0.84
C MET A 489 0.11 11.05 0.29
N CYS A 490 0.63 10.39 1.32
CA CYS A 490 1.31 11.09 2.40
C CYS A 490 2.66 11.66 1.93
N MET A 491 3.45 10.89 1.18
CA MET A 491 4.75 11.35 0.69
C MET A 491 4.66 12.41 -0.40
N ALA A 492 3.58 12.48 -1.16
CA ALA A 492 3.33 13.59 -2.07
C ALA A 492 3.36 14.96 -1.35
N HIS A 493 3.07 14.96 -0.06
CA HIS A 493 3.11 16.14 0.81
C HIS A 493 4.27 16.11 1.83
N SER A 494 5.28 15.27 1.64
CA SER A 494 6.42 15.13 2.57
C SER A 494 5.98 14.81 4.01
N LEU A 495 4.97 13.95 4.18
CA LEU A 495 4.43 13.49 5.46
C LEU A 495 4.71 11.99 5.63
N GLU A 496 5.33 11.60 6.73
CA GLU A 496 5.51 10.17 7.03
C GLU A 496 4.28 9.58 7.70
N LEU A 497 3.71 8.53 7.09
CA LEU A 497 2.69 7.71 7.73
C LEU A 497 3.31 6.46 8.35
N ARG A 498 2.91 6.16 9.59
CA ARG A 498 3.25 4.95 10.36
C ARG A 498 1.99 4.17 10.71
N VAL A 499 2.12 2.84 10.75
CA VAL A 499 0.98 1.91 10.86
C VAL A 499 1.18 0.89 11.99
N PRO A 500 0.96 1.26 13.26
CA PRO A 500 1.31 0.43 14.40
C PRO A 500 0.68 -0.96 14.43
N PHE A 501 -0.48 -1.18 13.82
CA PHE A 501 -1.04 -2.53 13.69
C PHE A 501 -0.21 -3.45 12.78
N LEU A 502 0.56 -2.87 11.85
CA LEU A 502 1.46 -3.60 10.97
C LEU A 502 2.90 -3.65 11.53
N ASP A 503 3.01 -3.77 12.81
CA ASP A 503 4.25 -4.10 13.49
C ASP A 503 4.49 -5.61 13.47
N ARG A 504 5.74 -6.04 13.35
CA ARG A 504 6.12 -7.46 13.36
C ARG A 504 5.61 -8.19 14.61
N LYS A 505 5.74 -7.58 15.80
CA LYS A 505 5.26 -8.18 17.07
C LYS A 505 3.73 -8.29 17.12
N VAL A 506 3.02 -7.28 16.59
CA VAL A 506 1.55 -7.34 16.49
C VAL A 506 1.12 -8.46 15.56
N MET A 507 1.83 -8.65 14.43
CA MET A 507 1.55 -9.74 13.49
C MET A 507 1.84 -11.10 14.10
N GLU A 508 3.02 -11.29 14.72
CA GLU A 508 3.41 -12.53 15.42
C GLU A 508 2.40 -12.90 16.51
N PHE A 509 1.81 -11.92 17.17
CA PHE A 509 0.70 -12.16 18.09
C PHE A 509 -0.61 -12.51 17.36
N ALA A 510 -0.97 -11.75 16.32
CA ALA A 510 -2.24 -11.89 15.61
C ALA A 510 -2.40 -13.25 14.92
N GLU A 511 -1.33 -13.83 14.37
CA GLU A 511 -1.37 -15.14 13.69
C GLU A 511 -1.73 -16.32 14.61
N HIS A 512 -1.59 -16.14 15.94
CA HIS A 512 -1.94 -17.14 16.94
C HIS A 512 -3.37 -17.01 17.51
N ILE A 513 -4.11 -15.96 17.16
CA ILE A 513 -5.47 -15.74 17.64
C ILE A 513 -6.45 -16.74 16.99
N PRO A 514 -7.25 -17.51 17.73
CA PRO A 514 -8.33 -18.34 17.18
C PRO A 514 -9.37 -17.51 16.41
N ASP A 515 -9.88 -18.06 15.29
CA ASP A 515 -10.87 -17.37 14.43
C ASP A 515 -12.09 -16.85 15.21
N ARG A 516 -12.58 -17.62 16.20
CA ARG A 516 -13.73 -17.24 17.05
C ARG A 516 -13.50 -15.99 17.89
N TYR A 517 -12.24 -15.62 18.16
CA TYR A 517 -11.86 -14.41 18.89
C TYR A 517 -11.64 -13.21 17.96
N ARG A 518 -11.50 -13.47 16.66
CA ARG A 518 -11.53 -12.42 15.61
C ARG A 518 -12.96 -12.10 15.24
N ILE A 519 -13.74 -13.12 14.84
CA ILE A 519 -15.13 -12.97 14.36
C ILE A 519 -16.02 -14.02 15.03
N ASN A 520 -17.13 -13.59 15.60
CA ASN A 520 -18.13 -14.48 16.19
C ASN A 520 -19.56 -13.97 15.96
N GLU A 521 -20.54 -14.47 16.71
CA GLU A 521 -21.94 -14.05 16.60
C GLU A 521 -22.20 -12.60 17.04
N ASN A 522 -21.32 -12.02 17.83
CA ASN A 522 -21.39 -10.63 18.29
C ASN A 522 -20.76 -9.63 17.29
N GLY A 523 -20.12 -10.13 16.22
CA GLY A 523 -19.55 -9.30 15.16
C GLY A 523 -18.06 -9.56 14.89
N ASN A 524 -17.43 -8.58 14.27
CA ASN A 524 -16.03 -8.59 13.86
C ASN A 524 -15.09 -7.96 14.90
N LYS A 525 -13.77 -8.17 14.75
CA LYS A 525 -12.70 -7.59 15.57
C LYS A 525 -12.90 -7.79 17.08
N GLN A 526 -13.46 -8.91 17.52
CA GLN A 526 -13.88 -9.07 18.90
C GLN A 526 -12.74 -8.81 19.89
N VAL A 527 -11.60 -9.46 19.74
CA VAL A 527 -10.46 -9.26 20.63
C VAL A 527 -9.95 -7.81 20.59
N LEU A 528 -9.85 -7.21 19.40
CA LEU A 528 -9.41 -5.82 19.24
C LEU A 528 -10.36 -4.82 19.92
N ARG A 529 -11.66 -5.02 19.78
CA ARG A 529 -12.68 -4.15 20.39
C ARG A 529 -12.62 -4.19 21.90
N HIS A 530 -12.41 -5.38 22.49
CA HIS A 530 -12.28 -5.52 23.94
C HIS A 530 -10.98 -4.92 24.45
N ALA A 531 -9.86 -5.09 23.73
CA ALA A 531 -8.60 -4.42 24.06
C ALA A 531 -8.75 -2.90 23.98
N ALA A 532 -9.31 -2.39 22.88
CA ALA A 532 -9.54 -0.96 22.69
C ALA A 532 -10.46 -0.34 23.76
N ASN A 533 -11.40 -1.12 24.31
CA ASN A 533 -12.31 -0.65 25.36
C ASN A 533 -11.61 -0.31 26.67
N LYS A 534 -10.38 -0.76 26.89
CA LYS A 534 -9.58 -0.36 28.05
C LYS A 534 -9.11 1.11 27.97
N SER A 535 -8.95 1.64 26.74
CA SER A 535 -8.45 2.99 26.48
C SER A 535 -9.50 3.92 25.87
N LEU A 536 -10.63 3.37 25.35
CA LEU A 536 -11.71 4.11 24.70
C LEU A 536 -13.03 4.00 25.45
N PRO A 537 -13.90 5.01 25.36
CA PRO A 537 -15.30 4.86 25.77
C PRO A 537 -16.01 3.77 24.95
N ASP A 538 -16.94 3.04 25.55
CA ASP A 538 -17.66 1.90 24.96
C ASP A 538 -18.22 2.19 23.56
N GLU A 539 -18.74 3.39 23.35
CA GLU A 539 -19.36 3.80 22.07
C GLU A 539 -18.37 3.83 20.89
N TRP A 540 -17.06 4.08 21.10
CA TRP A 540 -16.03 3.99 20.06
C TRP A 540 -15.51 2.57 19.89
N ALA A 541 -15.30 1.83 20.97
CA ALA A 541 -14.84 0.45 20.93
C ALA A 541 -15.85 -0.47 20.22
N THR A 542 -17.15 -0.24 20.40
CA THR A 542 -18.23 -1.08 19.84
C THR A 542 -18.81 -0.57 18.52
N ARG A 543 -18.41 0.62 18.07
CA ARG A 543 -18.96 1.26 16.86
C ARG A 543 -18.80 0.38 15.61
N PRO A 544 -19.87 0.21 14.79
CA PRO A 544 -19.77 -0.50 13.53
C PRO A 544 -18.77 0.16 12.57
N LYS A 545 -18.09 -0.63 11.77
CA LYS A 545 -17.24 -0.14 10.68
C LYS A 545 -18.09 0.54 9.61
N VAL A 546 -17.76 1.79 9.28
CA VAL A 546 -18.43 2.54 8.20
C VAL A 546 -17.53 2.66 6.96
N GLY A 547 -16.21 2.61 7.12
CA GLY A 547 -15.24 2.85 6.05
C GLY A 547 -15.06 4.35 5.77
N PHE A 548 -14.55 4.69 4.60
CA PHE A 548 -14.37 6.08 4.17
C PHE A 548 -15.24 6.36 2.92
N PRO A 549 -16.55 6.58 3.08
CA PRO A 549 -17.47 6.75 1.96
C PRO A 549 -17.22 8.10 1.26
N VAL A 550 -17.24 8.08 -0.09
CA VAL A 550 -17.10 9.26 -0.95
C VAL A 550 -18.41 9.47 -1.73
N PRO A 551 -18.99 10.67 -1.77
CA PRO A 551 -20.31 10.91 -2.38
C PRO A 551 -20.29 10.99 -3.92
N ILE A 552 -19.36 10.31 -4.57
CA ILE A 552 -19.17 10.31 -6.03
C ILE A 552 -20.43 9.85 -6.79
N VAL A 553 -21.23 8.98 -6.17
CA VAL A 553 -22.54 8.53 -6.72
C VAL A 553 -23.49 9.70 -7.00
N TYR A 554 -23.42 10.76 -6.22
CA TYR A 554 -24.25 11.96 -6.42
C TYR A 554 -23.58 12.91 -7.40
N TRP A 555 -22.27 13.13 -7.27
CA TRP A 555 -21.52 14.04 -8.13
C TRP A 555 -21.59 13.65 -9.60
N LEU A 556 -21.45 12.36 -9.93
CA LEU A 556 -21.57 11.87 -11.30
C LEU A 556 -22.97 12.02 -11.90
N ARG A 557 -23.98 12.47 -11.12
CA ARG A 557 -25.32 12.86 -11.59
C ARG A 557 -25.47 14.37 -11.79
N GLU A 558 -24.43 15.16 -11.55
CA GLU A 558 -24.37 16.58 -11.85
C GLU A 558 -23.78 16.78 -13.24
N GLN A 559 -24.36 17.72 -14.02
CA GLN A 559 -23.95 17.95 -15.42
C GLN A 559 -22.46 18.24 -15.55
N LYS A 560 -21.88 19.02 -14.64
CA LYS A 560 -20.46 19.37 -14.63
C LYS A 560 -19.56 18.13 -14.63
N TRP A 561 -19.85 17.16 -13.76
CA TRP A 561 -19.01 15.98 -13.60
C TRP A 561 -19.32 14.89 -14.62
N TYR A 562 -20.55 14.86 -15.12
CA TYR A 562 -20.88 14.08 -16.31
C TYR A 562 -20.03 14.54 -17.50
N ASP A 563 -19.98 15.86 -17.77
CA ASP A 563 -19.22 16.43 -18.89
C ASP A 563 -17.70 16.20 -18.71
N TYR A 564 -17.18 16.30 -17.48
CA TYR A 564 -15.79 15.98 -17.15
C TYR A 564 -15.44 14.52 -17.52
N VAL A 565 -16.24 13.55 -17.08
CA VAL A 565 -16.01 12.12 -17.40
C VAL A 565 -16.17 11.86 -18.89
N LYS A 566 -17.17 12.46 -19.52
CA LYS A 566 -17.42 12.33 -20.96
C LYS A 566 -16.21 12.79 -21.79
N GLU A 567 -15.54 13.89 -21.40
CA GLU A 567 -14.32 14.36 -22.07
C GLU A 567 -13.26 13.26 -22.16
N TYR A 568 -13.00 12.54 -21.05
CA TYR A 568 -12.06 11.43 -21.05
C TYR A 568 -12.55 10.22 -21.84
N PHE A 569 -13.83 9.84 -21.71
CA PHE A 569 -14.37 8.66 -22.37
C PHE A 569 -14.48 8.82 -23.90
N THR A 570 -14.63 10.06 -24.38
CA THR A 570 -14.69 10.37 -25.82
C THR A 570 -13.37 10.89 -26.38
N ALA A 571 -12.29 10.92 -25.59
CA ALA A 571 -10.96 11.29 -26.06
C ALA A 571 -10.48 10.31 -27.16
N PRO A 572 -9.82 10.80 -28.24
CA PRO A 572 -9.39 9.92 -29.33
C PRO A 572 -8.57 8.71 -28.89
N TRP A 573 -7.71 8.89 -27.90
CA TRP A 573 -6.84 7.84 -27.36
C TRP A 573 -7.57 6.87 -26.42
N ALA A 574 -8.74 7.20 -25.88
CA ALA A 574 -9.52 6.28 -25.03
C ALA A 574 -10.00 5.03 -25.81
N SER A 575 -10.29 5.20 -27.10
CA SER A 575 -10.73 4.10 -27.99
C SER A 575 -9.64 3.05 -28.27
N GLU A 576 -8.38 3.34 -27.94
CA GLU A 576 -7.30 2.35 -27.96
C GLU A 576 -7.53 1.23 -26.95
N PHE A 577 -8.03 1.59 -25.77
CA PHE A 577 -8.16 0.68 -24.61
C PHE A 577 -9.56 0.10 -24.46
N PHE A 578 -10.59 0.92 -24.73
CA PHE A 578 -11.97 0.63 -24.34
C PHE A 578 -12.95 0.68 -25.52
N ASP A 579 -14.03 -0.05 -25.37
CA ASP A 579 -15.27 0.25 -26.09
C ASP A 579 -15.90 1.50 -25.44
N THR A 580 -15.69 2.64 -26.09
CA THR A 580 -16.11 3.94 -25.57
C THR A 580 -17.63 4.12 -25.59
N ASP A 581 -18.35 3.43 -26.48
CA ASP A 581 -19.82 3.46 -26.51
C ASP A 581 -20.40 2.77 -25.28
N GLU A 582 -19.80 1.66 -24.83
CA GLU A 582 -20.21 0.97 -23.59
C GLU A 582 -19.90 1.82 -22.36
N LEU A 583 -18.74 2.47 -22.29
CA LEU A 583 -18.41 3.39 -21.19
C LEU A 583 -19.40 4.56 -21.12
N MET A 584 -19.74 5.17 -22.27
CA MET A 584 -20.72 6.24 -22.35
C MET A 584 -22.12 5.76 -21.98
N HIS A 585 -22.50 4.55 -22.38
CA HIS A 585 -23.77 3.95 -22.00
C HIS A 585 -23.93 3.82 -20.49
N LEU A 586 -22.88 3.34 -19.78
CA LEU A 586 -22.87 3.25 -18.32
C LEU A 586 -22.96 4.62 -17.66
N LEU A 587 -22.24 5.62 -18.19
CA LEU A 587 -22.29 7.00 -17.70
C LEU A 587 -23.69 7.60 -17.85
N ASP A 588 -24.34 7.41 -19.00
CA ASP A 588 -25.72 7.87 -19.27
C ASP A 588 -26.74 7.21 -18.34
N LEU A 589 -26.62 5.89 -18.11
CA LEU A 589 -27.49 5.17 -17.17
C LEU A 589 -27.33 5.69 -15.74
N HIS A 590 -26.10 5.94 -15.31
CA HIS A 590 -25.82 6.46 -13.97
C HIS A 590 -26.36 7.87 -13.79
N PHE A 591 -26.10 8.76 -14.76
CA PHE A 591 -26.58 10.14 -14.79
C PHE A 591 -28.11 10.21 -14.75
N ALA A 592 -28.79 9.34 -15.54
CA ALA A 592 -30.25 9.23 -15.55
C ALA A 592 -30.84 8.58 -14.27
N GLY A 593 -30.03 8.18 -13.29
CA GLY A 593 -30.48 7.51 -12.06
C GLY A 593 -31.01 6.09 -12.25
N LYS A 594 -30.70 5.44 -13.40
CA LYS A 594 -31.17 4.09 -13.74
C LYS A 594 -30.33 2.96 -13.12
N GLY A 595 -29.32 3.30 -12.32
CA GLY A 595 -28.47 2.35 -11.60
C GLY A 595 -27.35 3.08 -10.84
N ASP A 596 -26.62 2.32 -10.04
CA ASP A 596 -25.38 2.76 -9.42
C ASP A 596 -24.19 2.10 -10.13
N PHE A 597 -23.51 2.88 -10.97
CA PHE A 597 -22.35 2.45 -11.74
C PHE A 597 -21.09 3.25 -11.36
N GLN A 598 -21.11 3.98 -10.24
CA GLN A 598 -20.05 4.90 -9.82
C GLN A 598 -18.64 4.27 -9.91
N ARG A 599 -18.42 3.09 -9.34
CA ARG A 599 -17.11 2.42 -9.36
C ARG A 599 -16.71 1.95 -10.77
N LYS A 600 -17.69 1.46 -11.54
CA LYS A 600 -17.46 1.02 -12.93
C LYS A 600 -17.11 2.17 -13.87
N ILE A 601 -17.58 3.38 -13.57
CA ILE A 601 -17.23 4.62 -14.29
C ILE A 601 -15.88 5.14 -13.80
N TYR A 602 -15.66 5.15 -12.49
CA TYR A 602 -14.47 5.77 -11.91
C TYR A 602 -13.19 4.98 -12.23
N THR A 603 -13.26 3.65 -12.30
CA THR A 603 -12.07 2.82 -12.60
C THR A 603 -11.47 3.10 -13.99
N PRO A 604 -12.19 3.05 -15.11
CA PRO A 604 -11.63 3.44 -16.40
C PRO A 604 -11.29 4.94 -16.48
N LEU A 605 -12.03 5.84 -15.82
CA LEU A 605 -11.69 7.26 -15.75
C LEU A 605 -10.28 7.46 -15.14
N VAL A 606 -10.00 6.84 -14.00
CA VAL A 606 -8.70 6.96 -13.32
C VAL A 606 -7.56 6.42 -14.19
N PHE A 607 -7.77 5.29 -14.88
CA PHE A 607 -6.79 4.80 -15.86
C PHE A 607 -6.54 5.83 -16.97
N LEU A 608 -7.59 6.44 -17.50
CA LEU A 608 -7.46 7.43 -18.57
C LEU A 608 -6.78 8.72 -18.09
N VAL A 609 -7.03 9.17 -16.84
CA VAL A 609 -6.30 10.29 -16.23
C VAL A 609 -4.82 9.97 -16.12
N TRP A 610 -4.48 8.79 -15.59
CA TRP A 610 -3.09 8.31 -15.48
C TRP A 610 -2.41 8.23 -16.84
N TYR A 611 -3.07 7.62 -17.86
CA TYR A 611 -2.52 7.48 -19.19
C TYR A 611 -2.26 8.85 -19.84
N LYS A 612 -3.21 9.78 -19.72
CA LYS A 612 -3.03 11.14 -20.19
C LYS A 612 -1.78 11.77 -19.57
N ARG A 613 -1.63 11.68 -18.25
CA ARG A 613 -0.52 12.28 -17.51
C ARG A 613 0.84 11.74 -17.95
N PHE A 614 1.00 10.43 -18.06
CA PHE A 614 2.30 9.81 -18.32
C PHE A 614 2.63 9.60 -19.81
N PHE A 615 1.63 9.48 -20.69
CA PHE A 615 1.85 9.11 -22.08
C PHE A 615 1.42 10.19 -23.10
N ILE A 616 0.58 11.14 -22.71
CA ILE A 616 0.18 12.24 -23.58
C ILE A 616 0.90 13.54 -23.19
N ASP A 617 0.78 13.97 -21.93
CA ASP A 617 1.27 15.27 -21.48
C ASP A 617 2.81 15.27 -21.29
N GLU A 618 3.39 14.19 -20.77
CA GLU A 618 4.85 14.03 -20.63
C GLU A 618 5.55 14.03 -21.99
N ASP A 619 4.99 13.37 -23.00
CA ASP A 619 5.57 13.35 -24.35
C ASP A 619 5.52 14.73 -25.01
N GLN A 620 4.45 15.51 -24.78
CA GLN A 620 4.34 16.89 -25.29
C GLN A 620 5.35 17.83 -24.62
N SER A 621 5.60 17.67 -23.31
CA SER A 621 6.59 18.47 -22.58
C SER A 621 8.03 18.18 -23.02
N SER A 622 8.35 16.94 -23.35
CA SER A 622 9.67 16.54 -23.88
C SER A 622 9.93 17.08 -25.29
N VAL A 623 8.89 17.18 -26.14
CA VAL A 623 9.00 17.78 -27.49
C VAL A 623 9.15 19.30 -27.43
N GLN A 624 8.59 19.98 -26.42
CA GLN A 624 8.76 21.43 -26.26
C GLN A 624 10.11 21.81 -25.62
N ALA A 625 10.77 20.90 -24.95
CA ALA A 625 12.08 21.10 -24.31
C ALA A 625 13.28 20.75 -25.21
N ALA A 626 13.05 20.07 -26.35
CA ALA A 626 14.04 19.74 -27.39
C ALA A 626 14.01 20.74 -28.53
#